data_910db17bd0f6d51f8ae52f0c3025794f
#
_entry.id   910db17bd0f6d51f8ae52f0c3025794f
#
_cell.length_a   1.000
_cell.length_b   1.000
_cell.length_c   1.000
_cell.angle_alpha   90.00
_cell.angle_beta   90.00
_cell.angle_gamma   90.00
#
_symmetry.space_group_name_H-M   'P 1'
#
loop_
_entity.id
_entity.type
_entity.pdbx_description
1 polymer ?
#
loop_
_entity_poly.entity_id
_entity_poly.type
_entity_poly.pdbx_seq_one_letter_code
_entity_poly.pdbx_strand_id
1 'polypeptide(L)'
;MALQFVPGNSGAGKSFQLYQKILQEAGIHPERKYLVIVPEQFTMQTQKELVALSPRHGIMNVDILSFDRLAHRVFAEVGGDQTPVLEDVGKILVLERVVQEQKKKLGVLGSSLEKLGTVSEMKSLLSELMQYDIHPEELDEIGNMAKEKPLLYHKLKDVQAIYQGFSEFLRKRYITAEEVLDLLCEKIGSSRLVRDSWIALDGFTGFTPVQNKLLRELLKLAQQVWRSEEHTSELQSRITI
;
A
#
# COMPACT_ATOMS: atom_id res chain seq x y z
N MET A 1 -20.05 -11.35 -7.97
CA MET A 1 -18.66 -11.18 -7.57
C MET A 1 -18.17 -12.43 -6.87
N ALA A 2 -17.01 -12.98 -7.26
CA ALA A 2 -16.42 -14.16 -6.62
C ALA A 2 -14.94 -13.89 -6.35
N LEU A 3 -14.55 -13.95 -5.07
CA LEU A 3 -13.15 -14.06 -4.67
C LEU A 3 -12.76 -15.54 -4.72
N GLN A 4 -11.73 -15.87 -5.48
CA GLN A 4 -11.22 -17.24 -5.61
C GLN A 4 -9.78 -17.28 -5.09
N PHE A 5 -9.50 -18.27 -4.25
CA PHE A 5 -8.16 -18.53 -3.77
C PHE A 5 -7.49 -19.63 -4.61
N VAL A 6 -6.21 -19.45 -4.89
CA VAL A 6 -5.32 -20.46 -5.46
C VAL A 6 -4.36 -20.88 -4.35
N PRO A 7 -4.75 -21.87 -3.53
CA PRO A 7 -3.96 -22.30 -2.37
C PRO A 7 -2.80 -23.17 -2.78
N GLY A 8 -1.72 -23.17 -2.00
CA GLY A 8 -0.58 -24.08 -2.18
C GLY A 8 0.62 -23.65 -1.35
N ASN A 9 1.51 -24.59 -1.04
CA ASN A 9 2.76 -24.31 -0.35
C ASN A 9 3.73 -23.49 -1.24
N SER A 10 4.78 -22.96 -0.65
CA SER A 10 5.85 -22.33 -1.44
C SER A 10 6.41 -23.32 -2.48
N GLY A 11 6.62 -22.85 -3.71
CA GLY A 11 7.09 -23.72 -4.81
C GLY A 11 6.03 -24.63 -5.46
N ALA A 12 4.76 -24.64 -5.00
CA ALA A 12 3.70 -25.48 -5.56
C ALA A 12 3.18 -25.02 -6.94
N GLY A 13 3.78 -23.98 -7.56
CA GLY A 13 3.38 -23.50 -8.87
C GLY A 13 2.10 -22.66 -8.90
N LYS A 14 1.70 -22.05 -7.77
CA LYS A 14 0.50 -21.20 -7.67
C LYS A 14 0.48 -20.07 -8.71
N SER A 15 1.54 -19.30 -8.76
CA SER A 15 1.68 -18.20 -9.72
C SER A 15 1.60 -18.71 -11.16
N PHE A 16 2.26 -19.82 -11.47
CA PHE A 16 2.21 -20.45 -12.78
C PHE A 16 0.77 -20.83 -13.17
N GLN A 17 0.04 -21.50 -12.29
CA GLN A 17 -1.36 -21.88 -12.53
C GLN A 17 -2.25 -20.64 -12.69
N LEU A 18 -2.06 -19.64 -11.86
CA LEU A 18 -2.80 -18.37 -11.93
C LEU A 18 -2.55 -17.66 -13.26
N TYR A 19 -1.29 -17.57 -13.69
CA TYR A 19 -0.92 -16.92 -14.94
C TYR A 19 -1.41 -17.69 -16.17
N GLN A 20 -1.34 -19.02 -16.17
CA GLN A 20 -1.91 -19.83 -17.23
C GLN A 20 -3.42 -19.60 -17.37
N LYS A 21 -4.13 -19.56 -16.23
CA LYS A 21 -5.57 -19.31 -16.22
C LYS A 21 -5.90 -17.92 -16.76
N ILE A 22 -5.17 -16.89 -16.35
CA ILE A 22 -5.35 -15.53 -16.86
C ILE A 22 -5.13 -15.47 -18.37
N LEU A 23 -4.04 -16.06 -18.87
CA LEU A 23 -3.73 -16.07 -20.31
C LEU A 23 -4.76 -16.83 -21.11
N GLN A 24 -5.28 -17.93 -20.60
CA GLN A 24 -6.35 -18.70 -21.24
C GLN A 24 -7.63 -17.86 -21.33
N GLU A 25 -8.08 -17.25 -20.24
CA GLU A 25 -9.27 -16.41 -20.22
C GLU A 25 -9.11 -15.15 -21.08
N ALA A 26 -7.91 -14.52 -21.05
CA ALA A 26 -7.60 -13.36 -21.88
C ALA A 26 -7.58 -13.69 -23.39
N GLY A 27 -7.25 -14.93 -23.75
CA GLY A 27 -7.34 -15.43 -25.11
C GLY A 27 -8.77 -15.70 -25.58
N ILE A 28 -9.66 -16.17 -24.69
CA ILE A 28 -11.08 -16.43 -24.96
C ILE A 28 -11.89 -15.13 -24.99
N HIS A 29 -11.57 -14.20 -24.10
CA HIS A 29 -12.28 -12.96 -23.89
C HIS A 29 -11.36 -11.73 -24.07
N PRO A 30 -10.91 -11.43 -25.29
CA PRO A 30 -9.97 -10.35 -25.57
C PRO A 30 -10.55 -8.95 -25.30
N GLU A 31 -11.86 -8.82 -25.22
CA GLU A 31 -12.58 -7.58 -24.89
C GLU A 31 -12.50 -7.19 -23.41
N ARG A 32 -12.11 -8.14 -22.53
CA ARG A 32 -12.03 -7.92 -21.09
C ARG A 32 -10.65 -7.42 -20.69
N LYS A 33 -10.61 -6.77 -19.55
CA LYS A 33 -9.37 -6.29 -18.92
C LYS A 33 -8.95 -7.23 -17.81
N TYR A 34 -7.68 -7.59 -17.81
CA TYR A 34 -7.07 -8.44 -16.79
C TYR A 34 -5.97 -7.65 -16.09
N LEU A 35 -6.06 -7.50 -14.78
CA LEU A 35 -5.09 -6.79 -13.96
C LEU A 35 -4.38 -7.79 -13.05
N VAL A 36 -3.08 -7.94 -13.22
CA VAL A 36 -2.23 -8.73 -12.33
C VAL A 36 -1.53 -7.78 -11.39
N ILE A 37 -1.94 -7.77 -10.14
CA ILE A 37 -1.39 -6.88 -9.11
C ILE A 37 -0.37 -7.68 -8.30
N VAL A 38 0.85 -7.17 -8.25
CA VAL A 38 2.00 -7.77 -7.55
C VAL A 38 2.76 -6.69 -6.78
N PRO A 39 3.56 -7.04 -5.77
CA PRO A 39 4.52 -6.11 -5.18
C PRO A 39 5.43 -5.49 -6.23
N GLU A 40 5.80 -4.20 -6.06
CA GLU A 40 6.54 -3.43 -7.06
C GLU A 40 7.79 -4.15 -7.57
N GLN A 41 8.56 -4.77 -6.68
CA GLN A 41 9.79 -5.49 -7.02
C GLN A 41 9.55 -6.70 -7.95
N PHE A 42 8.36 -7.24 -8.03
CA PHE A 42 8.03 -8.41 -8.86
C PHE A 42 7.40 -8.04 -10.20
N THR A 43 7.04 -6.78 -10.44
CA THR A 43 6.32 -6.36 -11.67
C THR A 43 7.05 -6.75 -12.95
N MET A 44 8.35 -6.50 -13.02
CA MET A 44 9.18 -6.84 -14.19
C MET A 44 9.32 -8.36 -14.40
N GLN A 45 9.51 -9.10 -13.31
CA GLN A 45 9.62 -10.56 -13.37
C GLN A 45 8.31 -11.18 -13.83
N THR A 46 7.20 -10.78 -13.22
CA THR A 46 5.85 -11.24 -13.59
C THR A 46 5.54 -10.96 -15.05
N GLN A 47 5.92 -9.78 -15.55
CA GLN A 47 5.73 -9.45 -16.95
C GLN A 47 6.51 -10.39 -17.88
N LYS A 48 7.77 -10.68 -17.56
CA LYS A 48 8.59 -11.63 -18.32
C LYS A 48 7.99 -13.04 -18.30
N GLU A 49 7.52 -13.50 -17.16
CA GLU A 49 6.90 -14.82 -17.00
C GLU A 49 5.62 -14.94 -17.81
N LEU A 50 4.72 -13.95 -17.74
CA LEU A 50 3.47 -13.94 -18.51
C LEU A 50 3.72 -13.91 -20.02
N VAL A 51 4.70 -13.12 -20.49
CA VAL A 51 5.09 -13.10 -21.91
C VAL A 51 5.66 -14.45 -22.35
N ALA A 52 6.52 -15.07 -21.53
CA ALA A 52 7.09 -16.37 -21.82
C ALA A 52 6.06 -17.50 -21.87
N LEU A 53 5.04 -17.43 -21.00
CA LEU A 53 3.93 -18.39 -20.95
C LEU A 53 2.89 -18.18 -22.07
N SER A 54 2.83 -16.98 -22.63
CA SER A 54 1.86 -16.66 -23.68
C SER A 54 2.24 -17.39 -25.00
N PRO A 55 1.29 -18.13 -25.62
CA PRO A 55 1.56 -18.81 -26.92
C PRO A 55 1.99 -17.86 -28.04
N ARG A 56 1.65 -16.58 -27.91
CA ARG A 56 1.99 -15.54 -28.92
C ARG A 56 3.21 -14.72 -28.52
N HIS A 57 3.90 -15.07 -27.44
CA HIS A 57 5.01 -14.31 -26.85
C HIS A 57 4.70 -12.81 -26.67
N GLY A 58 3.44 -12.49 -26.35
CA GLY A 58 2.96 -11.15 -26.09
C GLY A 58 1.65 -11.17 -25.31
N ILE A 59 1.40 -10.08 -24.61
CA ILE A 59 0.18 -9.85 -23.82
C ILE A 59 -0.40 -8.50 -24.24
N MET A 60 -1.69 -8.42 -24.53
CA MET A 60 -2.33 -7.18 -25.00
C MET A 60 -3.36 -6.62 -24.02
N ASN A 61 -4.16 -7.49 -23.41
CA ASN A 61 -5.27 -7.14 -22.52
C ASN A 61 -5.00 -7.54 -21.06
N VAL A 62 -3.74 -7.82 -20.72
CA VAL A 62 -3.27 -8.14 -19.36
C VAL A 62 -2.28 -7.05 -18.93
N ASP A 63 -2.64 -6.29 -17.91
CA ASP A 63 -1.79 -5.27 -17.31
C ASP A 63 -1.17 -5.80 -16.01
N ILE A 64 0.14 -5.67 -15.85
CA ILE A 64 0.88 -6.01 -14.63
C ILE A 64 1.20 -4.73 -13.89
N LEU A 65 0.69 -4.60 -12.67
CA LEU A 65 0.71 -3.39 -11.89
C LEU A 65 1.12 -3.68 -10.43
N SER A 66 1.77 -2.72 -9.79
CA SER A 66 1.73 -2.59 -8.33
C SER A 66 0.55 -1.72 -7.92
N PHE A 67 0.29 -1.57 -6.62
CA PHE A 67 -0.74 -0.65 -6.15
C PHE A 67 -0.44 0.79 -6.57
N ASP A 68 0.83 1.22 -6.52
CA ASP A 68 1.23 2.57 -6.95
C ASP A 68 1.00 2.79 -8.45
N ARG A 69 1.36 1.81 -9.27
CA ARG A 69 1.10 1.88 -10.72
C ARG A 69 -0.39 1.87 -11.03
N LEU A 70 -1.18 1.11 -10.27
CA LEU A 70 -2.64 1.14 -10.38
C LEU A 70 -3.16 2.54 -10.05
N ALA A 71 -2.67 3.18 -8.98
CA ALA A 71 -3.05 4.53 -8.61
C ALA A 71 -2.75 5.52 -9.75
N HIS A 72 -1.53 5.51 -10.28
CA HIS A 72 -1.16 6.35 -11.43
C HIS A 72 -2.05 6.14 -12.66
N ARG A 73 -2.39 4.88 -12.99
CA ARG A 73 -3.27 4.56 -14.11
C ARG A 73 -4.69 5.06 -13.89
N VAL A 74 -5.22 4.88 -12.69
CA VAL A 74 -6.56 5.37 -12.33
C VAL A 74 -6.58 6.90 -12.34
N PHE A 75 -5.60 7.57 -11.75
CA PHE A 75 -5.54 9.03 -11.75
C PHE A 75 -5.37 9.64 -13.15
N ALA A 76 -4.63 8.98 -14.02
CA ALA A 76 -4.53 9.39 -15.42
C ALA A 76 -5.88 9.27 -16.16
N GLU A 77 -6.74 8.31 -15.78
CA GLU A 77 -8.06 8.11 -16.38
C GLU A 77 -9.12 9.07 -15.83
N VAL A 78 -9.21 9.19 -14.49
CA VAL A 78 -10.33 9.90 -13.84
C VAL A 78 -9.99 11.33 -13.42
N GLY A 79 -8.77 11.75 -13.61
CA GLY A 79 -8.23 12.99 -13.04
C GLY A 79 -7.77 12.77 -11.60
N GLY A 80 -6.46 12.82 -11.37
CA GLY A 80 -5.84 12.76 -10.06
C GLY A 80 -5.79 14.10 -9.37
N ASP A 81 -5.44 14.09 -8.10
CA ASP A 81 -4.91 15.27 -7.44
C ASP A 81 -3.52 15.55 -8.04
N GLN A 82 -3.26 16.79 -8.41
CA GLN A 82 -1.95 17.22 -8.93
C GLN A 82 -0.96 17.52 -7.81
N THR A 83 -1.35 17.27 -6.57
CA THR A 83 -0.47 17.46 -5.41
C THR A 83 0.74 16.52 -5.54
N PRO A 84 1.96 17.06 -5.52
CA PRO A 84 3.16 16.25 -5.69
C PRO A 84 3.33 15.23 -4.54
N VAL A 85 3.73 14.02 -4.91
CA VAL A 85 4.04 12.98 -3.94
C VAL A 85 5.41 13.26 -3.33
N LEU A 86 5.47 13.28 -2.00
CA LEU A 86 6.70 13.47 -1.25
C LEU A 86 7.45 12.14 -1.10
N GLU A 87 8.59 12.04 -1.77
CA GLU A 87 9.47 10.88 -1.68
C GLU A 87 10.24 10.82 -0.34
N ASP A 88 10.89 9.71 -0.06
CA ASP A 88 11.60 9.44 1.20
C ASP A 88 12.62 10.52 1.60
N VAL A 89 13.39 11.02 0.64
CA VAL A 89 14.35 12.11 0.89
C VAL A 89 13.63 13.40 1.30
N GLY A 90 12.53 13.70 0.62
CA GLY A 90 11.67 14.85 0.94
C GLY A 90 11.05 14.73 2.33
N LYS A 91 10.58 13.52 2.71
CA LYS A 91 10.06 13.25 4.06
C LYS A 91 11.12 13.53 5.13
N ILE A 92 12.37 13.10 4.91
CA ILE A 92 13.49 13.36 5.85
C ILE A 92 13.72 14.87 6.01
N LEU A 93 13.81 15.63 4.92
CA LEU A 93 14.03 17.07 4.97
C LEU A 93 12.90 17.83 5.69
N VAL A 94 11.66 17.42 5.45
CA VAL A 94 10.51 17.99 6.17
C VAL A 94 10.57 17.65 7.65
N LEU A 95 10.92 16.41 8.00
CA LEU A 95 11.06 15.99 9.40
C LEU A 95 12.17 16.73 10.11
N GLU A 96 13.33 16.91 9.50
CA GLU A 96 14.41 17.72 10.06
C GLU A 96 13.91 19.14 10.39
N ARG A 97 13.18 19.76 9.48
CA ARG A 97 12.60 21.07 9.72
C ARG A 97 11.60 21.07 10.87
N VAL A 98 10.66 20.14 10.88
CA VAL A 98 9.64 20.00 11.94
C VAL A 98 10.30 19.78 13.31
N VAL A 99 11.31 18.92 13.37
CA VAL A 99 12.09 18.67 14.61
C VAL A 99 12.77 19.95 15.11
N GLN A 100 13.39 20.73 14.21
CA GLN A 100 14.02 22.01 14.58
C GLN A 100 12.99 23.02 15.10
N GLU A 101 11.86 23.16 14.45
CA GLU A 101 10.79 24.07 14.86
C GLU A 101 10.18 23.68 16.23
N GLN A 102 10.08 22.38 16.50
CA GLN A 102 9.47 21.84 17.72
C GLN A 102 10.47 21.48 18.82
N LYS A 103 11.76 21.65 18.59
CA LYS A 103 12.86 21.22 19.51
C LYS A 103 12.63 21.58 20.96
N LYS A 104 12.10 22.77 21.24
CA LYS A 104 11.85 23.26 22.61
C LYS A 104 10.69 22.56 23.31
N LYS A 105 9.82 21.89 22.55
CA LYS A 105 8.64 21.17 23.07
C LYS A 105 8.90 19.68 23.26
N LEU A 106 9.95 19.16 22.61
CA LEU A 106 10.31 17.74 22.69
C LEU A 106 11.02 17.45 24.00
N GLY A 107 10.54 16.47 24.74
CA GLY A 107 11.08 16.10 26.05
C GLY A 107 12.25 15.12 25.97
N VAL A 108 11.99 13.92 25.47
CA VAL A 108 12.94 12.79 25.51
C VAL A 108 13.72 12.66 24.20
N LEU A 109 13.06 12.86 23.08
CA LEU A 109 13.65 12.64 21.74
C LEU A 109 14.42 13.86 21.21
N GLY A 110 14.22 15.06 21.79
CA GLY A 110 14.77 16.31 21.26
C GLY A 110 16.28 16.31 21.03
N SER A 111 17.07 15.73 21.95
CA SER A 111 18.53 15.65 21.82
C SER A 111 19.01 14.54 20.88
N SER A 112 18.26 13.46 20.75
CA SER A 112 18.61 12.33 19.87
C SER A 112 18.27 12.58 18.41
N LEU A 113 17.23 13.36 18.13
CA LEU A 113 16.77 13.71 16.78
C LEU A 113 17.69 14.70 16.03
N GLU A 114 18.73 15.19 16.67
CA GLU A 114 19.80 15.97 16.00
C GLU A 114 20.69 15.07 15.11
N LYS A 115 20.61 13.76 15.27
CA LYS A 115 21.40 12.79 14.49
C LYS A 115 20.60 12.35 13.27
N LEU A 116 21.21 12.40 12.09
CA LEU A 116 20.59 12.00 10.81
C LEU A 116 19.97 10.58 10.86
N GLY A 117 20.65 9.63 11.50
CA GLY A 117 20.10 8.28 11.64
C GLY A 117 18.77 8.23 12.39
N THR A 118 18.63 9.02 13.45
CA THR A 118 17.39 9.05 14.24
C THR A 118 16.23 9.70 13.51
N VAL A 119 16.49 10.70 12.65
CA VAL A 119 15.44 11.28 11.78
C VAL A 119 14.97 10.25 10.75
N SER A 120 15.88 9.44 10.21
CA SER A 120 15.51 8.36 9.28
C SER A 120 14.67 7.28 9.97
N GLU A 121 14.99 6.93 11.22
CA GLU A 121 14.15 6.01 12.01
C GLU A 121 12.77 6.62 12.30
N MET A 122 12.71 7.92 12.61
CA MET A 122 11.44 8.64 12.78
C MET A 122 10.61 8.62 11.48
N LYS A 123 11.23 8.85 10.32
CA LYS A 123 10.58 8.76 9.02
C LYS A 123 9.97 7.36 8.83
N SER A 124 10.72 6.31 9.14
CA SER A 124 10.25 4.93 9.00
C SER A 124 9.08 4.64 9.96
N LEU A 125 9.14 5.11 11.20
CA LEU A 125 8.05 4.98 12.16
C LEU A 125 6.79 5.70 11.69
N LEU A 126 6.88 6.94 11.19
CA LEU A 126 5.72 7.66 10.68
C LEU A 126 5.14 6.99 9.45
N SER A 127 5.96 6.50 8.51
CA SER A 127 5.49 5.73 7.36
C SER A 127 4.77 4.45 7.80
N GLU A 128 5.25 3.76 8.83
CA GLU A 128 4.57 2.59 9.39
C GLU A 128 3.23 2.96 10.02
N LEU A 129 3.17 4.01 10.84
CA LEU A 129 1.90 4.50 11.41
C LEU A 129 0.87 4.83 10.32
N MET A 130 1.28 5.51 9.25
CA MET A 130 0.41 5.82 8.11
C MET A 130 -0.07 4.55 7.40
N GLN A 131 0.80 3.57 7.16
CA GLN A 131 0.42 2.30 6.55
C GLN A 131 -0.58 1.50 7.40
N TYR A 132 -0.50 1.65 8.72
CA TYR A 132 -1.46 1.05 9.65
C TYR A 132 -2.69 1.92 9.92
N ASP A 133 -2.83 3.05 9.21
CA ASP A 133 -3.96 3.97 9.33
C ASP A 133 -4.09 4.56 10.75
N ILE A 134 -2.94 4.77 11.40
CA ILE A 134 -2.86 5.37 12.74
C ILE A 134 -2.58 6.86 12.58
N HIS A 135 -3.52 7.70 12.97
CA HIS A 135 -3.40 9.15 12.90
C HIS A 135 -2.77 9.75 14.17
N PRO A 136 -2.25 11.00 14.12
CA PRO A 136 -1.63 11.63 15.29
C PRO A 136 -2.52 11.68 16.53
N GLU A 137 -3.84 11.81 16.35
CA GLU A 137 -4.83 11.89 17.43
C GLU A 137 -4.94 10.57 18.21
N GLU A 138 -4.78 9.43 17.53
CA GLU A 138 -4.86 8.09 18.14
C GLU A 138 -3.64 7.77 19.01
N LEU A 139 -2.50 8.44 18.76
CA LEU A 139 -1.31 8.31 19.61
C LEU A 139 -1.53 8.82 21.03
N ASP A 140 -2.51 9.68 21.27
CA ASP A 140 -2.92 10.08 22.61
C ASP A 140 -3.52 8.92 23.40
N GLU A 141 -4.38 8.12 22.78
CA GLU A 141 -5.00 6.95 23.41
C GLU A 141 -3.95 5.88 23.70
N ILE A 142 -3.08 5.60 22.72
CA ILE A 142 -1.96 4.65 22.88
C ILE A 142 -1.01 5.13 24.00
N GLY A 143 -0.70 6.43 24.03
CA GLY A 143 0.10 7.04 25.09
C GLY A 143 -0.54 6.88 26.46
N ASN A 144 -1.84 7.06 26.59
CA ASN A 144 -2.58 6.89 27.82
C ASN A 144 -2.50 5.45 28.38
N MET A 145 -2.47 4.44 27.49
CA MET A 145 -2.24 3.04 27.88
C MET A 145 -0.82 2.79 28.41
N ALA A 146 0.13 3.64 28.02
CA ALA A 146 1.53 3.53 28.41
C ALA A 146 1.90 4.36 29.68
N LYS A 147 0.93 4.94 30.40
CA LYS A 147 1.17 5.82 31.55
C LYS A 147 2.00 5.18 32.67
N GLU A 148 1.89 3.87 32.84
CA GLU A 148 2.69 3.12 33.82
C GLU A 148 4.17 3.02 33.42
N LYS A 149 4.53 3.39 32.19
CA LYS A 149 5.88 3.41 31.64
C LYS A 149 6.27 4.84 31.26
N PRO A 150 6.71 5.70 32.20
CA PRO A 150 6.86 7.14 31.95
C PRO A 150 7.74 7.49 30.75
N LEU A 151 8.84 6.76 30.55
CA LEU A 151 9.73 6.98 29.43
C LEU A 151 9.04 6.72 28.08
N LEU A 152 8.24 5.65 27.98
CA LEU A 152 7.48 5.32 26.78
C LEU A 152 6.38 6.36 26.53
N TYR A 153 5.67 6.75 27.59
CA TYR A 153 4.65 7.80 27.49
C TYR A 153 5.21 9.10 26.92
N HIS A 154 6.34 9.58 27.45
CA HIS A 154 6.97 10.81 26.96
C HIS A 154 7.52 10.67 25.55
N LYS A 155 8.06 9.49 25.16
CA LYS A 155 8.47 9.24 23.77
C LYS A 155 7.28 9.29 22.82
N LEU A 156 6.15 8.70 23.16
CA LEU A 156 4.94 8.72 22.34
C LEU A 156 4.39 10.15 22.19
N LYS A 157 4.48 10.98 23.21
CA LYS A 157 4.12 12.41 23.14
C LYS A 157 5.04 13.18 22.17
N ASP A 158 6.33 12.91 22.21
CA ASP A 158 7.27 13.52 21.25
C ASP A 158 6.98 13.06 19.82
N VAL A 159 6.72 11.74 19.60
CA VAL A 159 6.31 11.20 18.29
C VAL A 159 5.05 11.85 17.81
N GLN A 160 4.03 11.99 18.65
CA GLN A 160 2.77 12.65 18.31
C GLN A 160 2.99 14.10 17.87
N ALA A 161 3.77 14.88 18.63
CA ALA A 161 4.05 16.27 18.28
C ALA A 161 4.76 16.40 16.92
N ILE A 162 5.74 15.53 16.65
CA ILE A 162 6.44 15.48 15.37
C ILE A 162 5.49 15.08 14.25
N TYR A 163 4.66 14.06 14.45
CA TYR A 163 3.71 13.59 13.44
C TYR A 163 2.68 14.66 13.11
N GLN A 164 2.12 15.36 14.10
CA GLN A 164 1.25 16.51 13.88
C GLN A 164 1.93 17.60 13.06
N GLY A 165 3.14 18.01 13.45
CA GLY A 165 3.89 19.02 12.70
C GLY A 165 4.22 18.58 11.28
N PHE A 166 4.53 17.31 11.06
CA PHE A 166 4.75 16.73 9.74
C PHE A 166 3.47 16.79 8.90
N SER A 167 2.33 16.33 9.43
CA SER A 167 1.03 16.35 8.74
C SER A 167 0.58 17.77 8.42
N GLU A 168 0.77 18.73 9.34
CA GLU A 168 0.46 20.14 9.11
C GLU A 168 1.34 20.74 7.99
N PHE A 169 2.63 20.38 7.95
CA PHE A 169 3.53 20.84 6.87
C PHE A 169 3.10 20.30 5.51
N LEU A 170 2.69 19.03 5.43
CA LEU A 170 2.26 18.41 4.17
C LEU A 170 0.94 18.98 3.67
N ARG A 171 0.06 19.37 4.57
CA ARG A 171 -1.32 19.79 4.26
C ARG A 171 -1.38 20.77 3.10
N LYS A 172 -2.06 20.40 2.02
CA LYS A 172 -2.23 21.19 0.77
C LYS A 172 -0.94 21.46 -0.01
N ARG A 173 0.17 20.82 0.32
CA ARG A 173 1.45 20.99 -0.38
C ARG A 173 1.93 19.70 -1.01
N TYR A 174 1.84 18.63 -0.28
CA TYR A 174 2.32 17.30 -0.66
C TYR A 174 1.36 16.24 -0.17
N ILE A 175 1.41 15.08 -0.81
CA ILE A 175 0.86 13.82 -0.30
C ILE A 175 2.00 12.83 -0.13
N THR A 176 1.85 11.87 0.76
CA THR A 176 2.81 10.77 0.91
C THR A 176 2.41 9.58 0.04
N ALA A 177 3.33 8.64 -0.18
CA ALA A 177 3.03 7.41 -0.91
C ALA A 177 1.90 6.60 -0.22
N GLU A 178 1.83 6.66 1.10
CA GLU A 178 0.77 6.00 1.89
C GLU A 178 -0.60 6.65 1.62
N GLU A 179 -0.68 7.98 1.58
CA GLU A 179 -1.91 8.73 1.27
C GLU A 179 -2.39 8.55 -0.18
N VAL A 180 -1.49 8.20 -1.10
CA VAL A 180 -1.86 7.87 -2.50
C VAL A 180 -2.87 6.75 -2.56
N LEU A 181 -2.75 5.73 -1.69
CA LEU A 181 -3.69 4.60 -1.67
C LEU A 181 -5.06 4.99 -1.11
N ASP A 182 -5.13 5.88 -0.11
CA ASP A 182 -6.41 6.39 0.39
C ASP A 182 -7.12 7.22 -0.69
N LEU A 183 -6.38 8.11 -1.37
CA LEU A 183 -6.92 8.87 -2.49
C LEU A 183 -7.37 7.97 -3.64
N LEU A 184 -6.65 6.87 -3.89
CA LEU A 184 -7.07 5.86 -4.85
C LEU A 184 -8.40 5.23 -4.44
N CYS A 185 -8.58 4.87 -3.17
CA CYS A 185 -9.85 4.32 -2.68
C CYS A 185 -11.04 5.24 -2.95
N GLU A 186 -10.87 6.55 -2.80
CA GLU A 186 -11.91 7.53 -3.08
C GLU A 186 -12.28 7.62 -4.57
N LYS A 187 -11.30 7.49 -5.46
CA LYS A 187 -11.48 7.75 -6.89
C LYS A 187 -11.71 6.50 -7.74
N ILE A 188 -11.31 5.34 -7.25
CA ILE A 188 -11.30 4.08 -8.02
C ILE A 188 -12.69 3.67 -8.52
N GLY A 189 -13.75 4.06 -7.79
CA GLY A 189 -15.14 3.80 -8.19
C GLY A 189 -15.54 4.39 -9.53
N SER A 190 -14.83 5.43 -10.00
CA SER A 190 -15.06 6.07 -11.30
C SER A 190 -14.21 5.47 -12.43
N SER A 191 -13.27 4.59 -12.12
CA SER A 191 -12.34 4.02 -13.10
C SER A 191 -12.99 2.95 -13.96
N ARG A 192 -12.86 3.09 -15.28
CA ARG A 192 -13.23 2.06 -16.26
C ARG A 192 -12.17 0.97 -16.40
N LEU A 193 -10.95 1.24 -15.92
CA LEU A 193 -9.87 0.25 -15.90
C LEU A 193 -10.21 -0.90 -14.95
N VAL A 194 -10.77 -0.57 -13.78
CA VAL A 194 -11.04 -1.53 -12.71
C VAL A 194 -12.44 -2.13 -12.81
N ARG A 195 -13.42 -1.33 -13.27
CA ARG A 195 -14.79 -1.80 -13.39
C ARG A 195 -14.90 -2.97 -14.37
N ASP A 196 -15.55 -4.03 -13.92
CA ASP A 196 -15.79 -5.26 -14.69
C ASP A 196 -14.50 -5.98 -15.13
N SER A 197 -13.35 -5.60 -14.56
CA SER A 197 -12.06 -6.27 -14.81
C SER A 197 -11.96 -7.60 -14.05
N TRP A 198 -11.03 -8.44 -14.48
CA TRP A 198 -10.58 -9.61 -13.73
C TRP A 198 -9.25 -9.28 -13.07
N ILE A 199 -9.17 -9.43 -11.75
CA ILE A 199 -8.00 -9.05 -10.96
C ILE A 199 -7.36 -10.30 -10.38
N ALA A 200 -6.05 -10.41 -10.53
CA ALA A 200 -5.23 -11.39 -9.84
C ALA A 200 -4.26 -10.70 -8.88
N LEU A 201 -4.22 -11.17 -7.65
CA LEU A 201 -3.29 -10.73 -6.61
C LEU A 201 -2.26 -11.84 -6.38
N ASP A 202 -0.99 -11.57 -6.65
CA ASP A 202 0.06 -12.58 -6.52
C ASP A 202 1.30 -12.03 -5.81
N GLY A 203 2.00 -12.89 -5.07
CA GLY A 203 3.24 -12.54 -4.39
C GLY A 203 3.09 -11.71 -3.11
N PHE A 204 1.88 -11.55 -2.57
CA PHE A 204 1.66 -10.87 -1.31
C PHE A 204 1.63 -11.85 -0.14
N THR A 205 2.44 -11.59 0.88
CA THR A 205 2.43 -12.35 2.15
C THR A 205 1.35 -11.84 3.12
N GLY A 206 0.92 -10.59 2.95
CA GLY A 206 -0.11 -9.93 3.75
C GLY A 206 -0.44 -8.56 3.18
N PHE A 207 -1.43 -7.90 3.74
CA PHE A 207 -1.83 -6.55 3.36
C PHE A 207 -1.90 -5.63 4.59
N THR A 208 -1.42 -4.41 4.43
CA THR A 208 -1.60 -3.36 5.45
C THR A 208 -3.08 -2.95 5.53
N PRO A 209 -3.53 -2.31 6.61
CA PRO A 209 -4.89 -1.80 6.73
C PRO A 209 -5.31 -0.90 5.55
N VAL A 210 -4.43 -0.01 5.09
CA VAL A 210 -4.70 0.85 3.92
C VAL A 210 -4.87 0.01 2.64
N GLN A 211 -4.00 -1.00 2.43
CA GLN A 211 -4.16 -1.93 1.30
C GLN A 211 -5.45 -2.75 1.41
N ASN A 212 -5.87 -3.13 2.62
CA ASN A 212 -7.14 -3.82 2.82
C ASN A 212 -8.35 -2.94 2.49
N LYS A 213 -8.28 -1.62 2.76
CA LYS A 213 -9.30 -0.67 2.28
C LYS A 213 -9.40 -0.71 0.76
N LEU A 214 -8.27 -0.61 0.07
CA LEU A 214 -8.22 -0.68 -1.40
C LEU A 214 -8.75 -2.01 -1.93
N LEU A 215 -8.38 -3.13 -1.32
CA LEU A 215 -8.90 -4.46 -1.72
C LEU A 215 -10.42 -4.55 -1.61
N ARG A 216 -11.02 -3.96 -0.58
CA ARG A 216 -12.49 -3.90 -0.45
C ARG A 216 -13.12 -3.15 -1.62
N GLU A 217 -12.54 -2.05 -2.06
CA GLU A 217 -13.04 -1.31 -3.22
C GLU A 217 -12.83 -2.10 -4.53
N LEU A 218 -11.67 -2.72 -4.72
CA LEU A 218 -11.42 -3.60 -5.88
C LEU A 218 -12.44 -4.75 -5.93
N LEU A 219 -12.71 -5.37 -4.79
CA LEU A 219 -13.71 -6.44 -4.68
C LEU A 219 -15.12 -5.98 -5.06
N LYS A 220 -15.51 -4.75 -4.81
CA LYS A 220 -16.83 -4.20 -5.19
C LYS A 220 -16.95 -3.96 -6.70
N LEU A 221 -15.86 -3.60 -7.36
CA LEU A 221 -15.84 -3.11 -8.73
C LEU A 221 -15.51 -4.17 -9.77
N ALA A 222 -14.61 -5.09 -9.42
CA ALA A 222 -14.16 -6.14 -10.32
C ALA A 222 -15.23 -7.20 -10.55
N GLN A 223 -15.24 -7.80 -11.73
CA GLN A 223 -16.09 -8.94 -12.05
C GLN A 223 -15.65 -10.18 -11.26
N GLN A 224 -14.33 -10.39 -11.18
CA GLN A 224 -13.73 -11.51 -10.47
C GLN A 224 -12.37 -11.12 -9.89
N VAL A 225 -12.05 -11.66 -8.71
CA VAL A 225 -10.74 -11.49 -8.06
C VAL A 225 -10.18 -12.85 -7.72
N TRP A 226 -8.94 -13.10 -8.11
CA TRP A 226 -8.16 -14.27 -7.74
C TRP A 226 -6.99 -13.88 -6.87
N ARG A 227 -6.68 -14.69 -5.87
CA ARG A 227 -5.53 -14.49 -5.00
C ARG A 227 -4.74 -15.77 -4.86
N SER A 228 -3.42 -15.71 -5.14
CA SER A 228 -2.51 -16.76 -4.71
C SER A 228 -2.29 -16.67 -3.20
N GLU A 229 -2.39 -17.79 -2.50
CA GLU A 229 -2.25 -17.81 -1.05
C GLU A 229 -1.31 -18.93 -0.60
N GLU A 230 -0.36 -18.58 0.27
CA GLU A 230 0.46 -19.59 0.93
C GLU A 230 -0.35 -20.23 2.08
N HIS A 231 -0.45 -21.54 2.08
CA HIS A 231 -0.99 -22.29 3.20
C HIS A 231 -0.05 -22.19 4.40
N THR A 232 -0.21 -21.14 5.19
CA THR A 232 0.21 -21.19 6.59
C THR A 232 -1.04 -21.44 7.41
N SER A 233 -1.02 -22.50 8.19
CA SER A 233 -2.12 -22.98 9.04
C SER A 233 -2.65 -21.96 10.07
N GLU A 234 -2.05 -20.78 10.14
CA GLU A 234 -2.42 -19.70 11.08
C GLU A 234 -3.37 -18.66 10.49
N LEU A 235 -3.62 -18.62 9.17
CA LEU A 235 -4.41 -17.56 8.54
C LEU A 235 -5.90 -17.86 8.41
N GLN A 236 -6.35 -19.04 8.73
CA GLN A 236 -7.79 -19.36 8.70
C GLN A 236 -8.61 -18.66 9.79
N SER A 237 -7.99 -18.05 10.80
CA SER A 237 -8.69 -17.41 11.92
C SER A 237 -8.89 -15.88 11.78
N ARG A 238 -8.38 -15.24 10.72
CA ARG A 238 -8.40 -13.76 10.58
C ARG A 238 -9.23 -13.19 9.45
N ILE A 239 -9.95 -14.01 8.69
CA ILE A 239 -10.91 -13.53 7.69
C ILE A 239 -12.31 -13.79 8.22
N THR A 240 -12.73 -13.05 9.23
CA THR A 240 -14.14 -12.80 9.48
C THR A 240 -14.45 -11.43 8.86
N ILE A 241 -15.18 -11.46 7.76
CA ILE A 241 -15.78 -10.29 7.09
C ILE A 241 -16.95 -9.80 7.90
#